data_72a85c305ae2d897222621b1341af009
#
_entry.id   72a85c305ae2d897222621b1341af009
#
_cell.length_a   1.000
_cell.length_b   1.000
_cell.length_c   1.000
_cell.angle_alpha   90.00
_cell.angle_beta   90.00
_cell.angle_gamma   90.00
#
_symmetry.space_group_name_H-M   'P 1'
#
loop_
_entity.id
_entity.type
_entity.pdbx_description
1 polymer ?
#
loop_
_entity_poly.entity_id
_entity_poly.type
_entity_poly.pdbx_seq_one_letter_code
_entity_poly.pdbx_strand_id
1 'polypeptide(L)'
;MTTLRYYDEIGLLKPIHVDPETGYRFYTMDQLPYLHRILAFKELGLGLTQIIEILDEGISSEALQGMLRLRQAQLQQHIQAEQEQLVRIEARLRSLEQGSCLPTYEVVLKAARPITGVSLRLTTTDLAYQAHWSSTLDAMLKRYRVTPTDHLLVLHSESEDEHTPSSVEIVAPVDCRDVDTLITRSEGRLTRCTLPAFPCMASTLHHGHPSLAVQAYQALGTWMEHNGYAIVGPRRKIRLRREENLDDALTEIQFPVEKVA
;
A
#
# COMPACT_ATOMS: atom_id res chain seq x y z
N MET A 1 -21.00 -16.18 30.37
CA MET A 1 -20.35 -15.50 31.51
C MET A 1 -20.74 -14.03 31.47
N THR A 2 -21.18 -13.47 32.60
CA THR A 2 -21.45 -12.03 32.65
C THR A 2 -20.12 -11.25 32.69
N THR A 3 -20.04 -10.16 32.01
CA THR A 3 -18.82 -9.34 31.85
C THR A 3 -18.16 -8.98 33.21
N LEU A 4 -18.97 -8.64 34.21
CA LEU A 4 -18.46 -8.29 35.55
C LEU A 4 -17.82 -9.47 36.28
N ARG A 5 -18.29 -10.69 36.06
CA ARG A 5 -17.67 -11.89 36.61
C ARG A 5 -16.27 -12.13 36.03
N TYR A 6 -16.13 -11.90 34.74
CA TYR A 6 -14.83 -12.01 34.07
C TYR A 6 -13.85 -10.92 34.55
N TYR A 7 -14.36 -9.69 34.78
CA TYR A 7 -13.52 -8.59 35.30
C TYR A 7 -13.03 -8.89 36.74
N ASP A 8 -13.84 -9.55 37.56
CA ASP A 8 -13.43 -10.02 38.89
C ASP A 8 -12.35 -11.13 38.77
N GLU A 9 -12.55 -12.12 37.90
CA GLU A 9 -11.61 -13.24 37.69
C GLU A 9 -10.24 -12.78 37.22
N ILE A 10 -10.15 -11.77 36.35
CA ILE A 10 -8.87 -11.20 35.87
C ILE A 10 -8.33 -10.07 36.77
N GLY A 11 -9.02 -9.74 37.87
CA GLY A 11 -8.61 -8.68 38.80
C GLY A 11 -8.85 -7.24 38.35
N LEU A 12 -9.53 -7.03 37.21
CA LEU A 12 -9.76 -5.69 36.64
C LEU A 12 -10.81 -4.89 37.44
N LEU A 13 -11.87 -5.54 37.97
CA LEU A 13 -12.86 -4.92 38.84
C LEU A 13 -13.36 -5.93 39.86
N LYS A 14 -12.94 -5.80 41.10
CA LYS A 14 -13.33 -6.70 42.19
C LYS A 14 -14.63 -6.23 42.87
N PRO A 15 -15.58 -7.14 43.17
CA PRO A 15 -16.74 -6.80 43.96
C PRO A 15 -16.32 -6.49 45.39
N ILE A 16 -17.09 -5.64 46.08
CA ILE A 16 -16.87 -5.37 47.52
C ILE A 16 -17.28 -6.55 48.41
N HIS A 17 -18.22 -7.36 47.93
CA HIS A 17 -18.73 -8.51 48.64
C HIS A 17 -19.20 -9.58 47.64
N VAL A 18 -18.93 -10.84 47.93
CA VAL A 18 -19.50 -12.00 47.26
C VAL A 18 -20.26 -12.80 48.27
N ASP A 19 -21.55 -13.02 48.03
CA ASP A 19 -22.38 -13.84 48.88
C ASP A 19 -21.91 -15.30 48.83
N PRO A 20 -21.52 -15.90 49.96
CA PRO A 20 -20.97 -17.25 49.99
C PRO A 20 -21.99 -18.35 49.67
N GLU A 21 -23.30 -18.10 49.88
CA GLU A 21 -24.35 -19.08 49.63
C GLU A 21 -24.83 -19.03 48.15
N THR A 22 -25.00 -17.83 47.60
CA THR A 22 -25.57 -17.63 46.26
C THR A 22 -24.55 -17.34 45.17
N GLY A 23 -23.33 -16.93 45.56
CA GLY A 23 -22.29 -16.51 44.65
C GLY A 23 -22.54 -15.15 43.96
N TYR A 24 -23.56 -14.38 44.41
CA TYR A 24 -23.83 -13.06 43.88
C TYR A 24 -22.75 -12.06 44.27
N ARG A 25 -22.39 -11.21 43.30
CA ARG A 25 -21.37 -10.16 43.43
C ARG A 25 -22.01 -8.82 43.62
N PHE A 26 -21.58 -8.07 44.62
CA PHE A 26 -22.10 -6.77 44.97
C PHE A 26 -21.04 -5.71 44.71
N TYR A 27 -21.45 -4.64 44.03
CA TYR A 27 -20.64 -3.49 43.69
C TYR A 27 -21.24 -2.21 44.27
N THR A 28 -20.42 -1.22 44.62
CA THR A 28 -20.88 0.09 45.11
C THR A 28 -20.96 1.13 44.01
N MET A 29 -21.71 2.20 44.28
CA MET A 29 -21.78 3.36 43.38
C MET A 29 -20.42 4.05 43.22
N ASP A 30 -19.57 3.99 44.22
CA ASP A 30 -18.19 4.56 44.13
C ASP A 30 -17.29 3.80 43.15
N GLN A 31 -17.65 2.59 42.75
CA GLN A 31 -16.92 1.82 41.72
C GLN A 31 -17.36 2.19 40.28
N LEU A 32 -18.46 2.92 40.10
CA LEU A 32 -18.96 3.29 38.78
C LEU A 32 -17.97 4.15 37.97
N PRO A 33 -17.31 5.18 38.53
CA PRO A 33 -16.33 5.93 37.77
C PRO A 33 -15.17 5.05 37.23
N TYR A 34 -14.76 4.07 38.02
CA TYR A 34 -13.72 3.11 37.60
C TYR A 34 -14.22 2.19 36.47
N LEU A 35 -15.43 1.68 36.58
CA LEU A 35 -16.08 0.90 35.52
C LEU A 35 -16.23 1.72 34.23
N HIS A 36 -16.63 3.00 34.33
CA HIS A 36 -16.75 3.87 33.15
C HIS A 36 -15.39 4.07 32.45
N ARG A 37 -14.30 4.19 33.21
CA ARG A 37 -12.94 4.26 32.60
C ARG A 37 -12.58 2.98 31.87
N ILE A 38 -12.88 1.80 32.43
CA ILE A 38 -12.68 0.52 31.77
C ILE A 38 -13.45 0.47 30.45
N LEU A 39 -14.74 0.84 30.47
CA LEU A 39 -15.59 0.84 29.27
C LEU A 39 -15.07 1.82 28.20
N ALA A 40 -14.67 3.01 28.59
CA ALA A 40 -14.11 4.01 27.67
C ALA A 40 -12.84 3.49 26.97
N PHE A 41 -11.91 2.87 27.72
CA PHE A 41 -10.71 2.29 27.12
C PHE A 41 -11.04 1.08 26.21
N LYS A 42 -12.05 0.29 26.58
CA LYS A 42 -12.51 -0.83 25.75
C LYS A 42 -13.14 -0.35 24.43
N GLU A 43 -13.94 0.71 24.46
CA GLU A 43 -14.51 1.35 23.26
C GLU A 43 -13.42 1.89 22.33
N LEU A 44 -12.30 2.35 22.87
CA LEU A 44 -11.12 2.74 22.11
C LEU A 44 -10.33 1.55 21.53
N GLY A 45 -10.77 0.31 21.84
CA GLY A 45 -10.19 -0.92 21.31
C GLY A 45 -8.92 -1.38 22.03
N LEU A 46 -8.69 -0.91 23.27
CA LEU A 46 -7.61 -1.42 24.11
C LEU A 46 -7.93 -2.80 24.65
N GLY A 47 -6.92 -3.67 24.70
CA GLY A 47 -7.03 -4.99 25.31
C GLY A 47 -7.16 -4.91 26.84
N LEU A 48 -7.84 -5.89 27.46
CA LEU A 48 -8.07 -5.87 28.92
C LEU A 48 -6.75 -5.86 29.71
N THR A 49 -5.71 -6.54 29.24
CA THR A 49 -4.37 -6.51 29.86
C THR A 49 -3.79 -5.09 29.88
N GLN A 50 -3.89 -4.39 28.76
CA GLN A 50 -3.44 -3.00 28.64
C GLN A 50 -4.26 -2.07 29.56
N ILE A 51 -5.58 -2.33 29.70
CA ILE A 51 -6.45 -1.55 30.60
C ILE A 51 -6.05 -1.76 32.05
N ILE A 52 -5.69 -2.98 32.46
CA ILE A 52 -5.18 -3.28 33.80
C ILE A 52 -3.91 -2.46 34.06
N GLU A 53 -2.91 -2.55 33.19
CA GLU A 53 -1.64 -1.81 33.30
C GLU A 53 -1.87 -0.28 33.40
N ILE A 54 -2.80 0.27 32.58
CA ILE A 54 -3.15 1.70 32.61
C ILE A 54 -3.77 2.12 33.94
N LEU A 55 -4.63 1.27 34.53
CA LEU A 55 -5.38 1.61 35.73
C LEU A 55 -4.60 1.36 37.01
N ASP A 56 -3.71 0.35 37.04
CA ASP A 56 -2.91 -0.02 38.22
C ASP A 56 -1.63 0.80 38.37
N GLU A 57 -0.90 1.03 37.28
CA GLU A 57 0.42 1.67 37.30
C GLU A 57 0.37 3.19 37.07
N GLY A 58 -0.78 3.73 36.67
CA GLY A 58 -0.92 5.16 36.40
C GLY A 58 -0.08 5.62 35.21
N ILE A 59 -0.41 5.17 34.02
CA ILE A 59 0.30 5.57 32.79
C ILE A 59 0.31 7.09 32.63
N SER A 60 1.46 7.64 32.22
CA SER A 60 1.58 9.07 31.94
C SER A 60 0.66 9.49 30.78
N SER A 61 0.24 10.75 30.81
CA SER A 61 -0.62 11.30 29.74
C SER A 61 0.03 11.15 28.35
N GLU A 62 1.36 11.26 28.27
CA GLU A 62 2.14 11.12 27.03
C GLU A 62 2.12 9.68 26.51
N ALA A 63 2.26 8.71 27.40
CA ALA A 63 2.24 7.30 27.03
C ALA A 63 0.84 6.89 26.51
N LEU A 64 -0.23 7.32 27.19
CA LEU A 64 -1.61 7.10 26.74
C LEU A 64 -1.87 7.75 25.37
N GLN A 65 -1.42 9.01 25.18
CA GLN A 65 -1.52 9.67 23.87
C GLN A 65 -0.77 8.91 22.77
N GLY A 66 0.42 8.38 23.09
CA GLY A 66 1.19 7.54 22.17
C GLY A 66 0.43 6.29 21.72
N MET A 67 -0.18 5.57 22.68
CA MET A 67 -1.00 4.37 22.40
C MET A 67 -2.24 4.70 21.55
N LEU A 68 -2.93 5.80 21.85
CA LEU A 68 -4.10 6.21 21.07
C LEU A 68 -3.73 6.65 19.66
N ARG A 69 -2.61 7.36 19.46
CA ARG A 69 -2.10 7.69 18.12
C ARG A 69 -1.73 6.45 17.31
N LEU A 70 -1.09 5.47 17.94
CA LEU A 70 -0.78 4.21 17.29
C LEU A 70 -2.07 3.48 16.86
N ARG A 71 -3.06 3.43 17.75
CA ARG A 71 -4.35 2.83 17.45
C ARG A 71 -5.09 3.55 16.32
N GLN A 72 -5.06 4.88 16.34
CA GLN A 72 -5.62 5.69 15.26
C GLN A 72 -4.96 5.37 13.91
N ALA A 73 -3.62 5.29 13.87
CA ALA A 73 -2.89 4.94 12.65
C ALA A 73 -3.24 3.53 12.14
N GLN A 74 -3.36 2.54 13.05
CA GLN A 74 -3.78 1.18 12.69
C GLN A 74 -5.20 1.16 12.10
N LEU A 75 -6.14 1.89 12.71
CA LEU A 75 -7.51 1.98 12.19
C LEU A 75 -7.56 2.67 10.83
N GLN A 76 -6.80 3.74 10.63
CA GLN A 76 -6.70 4.42 9.34
C GLN A 76 -6.14 3.49 8.26
N GLN A 77 -5.12 2.72 8.59
CA GLN A 77 -4.55 1.72 7.67
C GLN A 77 -5.57 0.63 7.32
N HIS A 78 -6.33 0.16 8.31
CA HIS A 78 -7.38 -0.84 8.08
C HIS A 78 -8.51 -0.31 7.20
N ILE A 79 -8.99 0.90 7.48
CA ILE A 79 -10.01 1.57 6.65
C ILE A 79 -9.53 1.69 5.19
N GLN A 80 -8.27 2.09 4.99
CA GLN A 80 -7.70 2.21 3.66
C GLN A 80 -7.67 0.86 2.92
N ALA A 81 -7.26 -0.21 3.60
CA ALA A 81 -7.24 -1.56 3.02
C ALA A 81 -8.65 -2.04 2.63
N GLU A 82 -9.65 -1.80 3.48
CA GLU A 82 -11.05 -2.15 3.18
C GLU A 82 -11.62 -1.33 2.01
N GLN A 83 -11.29 -0.03 1.93
CA GLN A 83 -11.68 0.80 0.79
C GLN A 83 -11.11 0.28 -0.53
N GLU A 84 -9.85 -0.13 -0.54
CA GLU A 84 -9.22 -0.73 -1.71
C GLU A 84 -9.86 -2.08 -2.09
N GLN A 85 -10.24 -2.88 -1.08
CA GLN A 85 -10.97 -4.11 -1.32
C GLN A 85 -12.34 -3.85 -1.94
N LEU A 86 -13.07 -2.83 -1.45
CA LEU A 86 -14.36 -2.44 -1.99
C LEU A 86 -14.25 -2.03 -3.47
N VAL A 87 -13.26 -1.20 -3.81
CA VAL A 87 -12.99 -0.81 -5.21
C VAL A 87 -12.74 -2.03 -6.09
N ARG A 88 -11.96 -3.02 -5.62
CA ARG A 88 -11.72 -4.27 -6.36
C ARG A 88 -13.01 -5.06 -6.60
N ILE A 89 -13.88 -5.15 -5.59
CA ILE A 89 -15.16 -5.85 -5.69
C ILE A 89 -16.10 -5.14 -6.68
N GLU A 90 -16.24 -3.83 -6.55
CA GLU A 90 -17.08 -3.02 -7.45
C GLU A 90 -16.63 -3.10 -8.91
N ALA A 91 -15.32 -3.07 -9.15
CA ALA A 91 -14.76 -3.22 -10.47
C ALA A 91 -15.02 -4.62 -11.03
N ARG A 92 -14.97 -5.67 -10.19
CA ARG A 92 -15.31 -7.04 -10.61
C ARG A 92 -16.80 -7.19 -10.91
N LEU A 93 -17.66 -6.56 -10.11
CA LEU A 93 -19.11 -6.55 -10.37
C LEU A 93 -19.43 -5.86 -11.69
N ARG A 94 -18.86 -4.67 -11.94
CA ARG A 94 -19.02 -3.98 -13.24
C ARG A 94 -18.59 -4.84 -14.42
N SER A 95 -17.46 -5.55 -14.30
CA SER A 95 -16.99 -6.49 -15.33
C SER A 95 -17.96 -7.64 -15.59
N LEU A 96 -18.65 -8.14 -14.57
CA LEU A 96 -19.66 -9.21 -14.70
C LEU A 96 -20.99 -8.69 -15.30
N GLU A 97 -21.42 -7.50 -14.90
CA GLU A 97 -22.66 -6.86 -15.35
C GLU A 97 -22.58 -6.43 -16.83
N GLN A 98 -21.40 -5.99 -17.28
CA GLN A 98 -21.17 -5.59 -18.67
C GLN A 98 -21.06 -6.77 -19.64
N GLY A 99 -21.28 -8.00 -19.16
CA GLY A 99 -21.37 -9.22 -19.97
C GLY A 99 -20.19 -9.39 -20.91
N SER A 100 -19.15 -10.01 -20.43
CA SER A 100 -18.04 -10.64 -21.19
C SER A 100 -17.44 -9.88 -22.40
N CYS A 101 -17.58 -8.56 -22.48
CA CYS A 101 -16.67 -7.80 -23.31
C CYS A 101 -15.39 -7.56 -22.49
N LEU A 102 -14.54 -8.58 -22.42
CA LEU A 102 -13.17 -8.40 -21.92
C LEU A 102 -12.57 -7.24 -22.72
N PRO A 103 -11.99 -6.23 -22.07
CA PRO A 103 -11.31 -5.18 -22.81
C PRO A 103 -10.28 -5.85 -23.73
N THR A 104 -10.42 -5.63 -25.03
CA THR A 104 -9.47 -6.17 -26.00
C THR A 104 -8.19 -5.37 -25.85
N TYR A 105 -7.20 -5.98 -25.23
CA TYR A 105 -5.87 -5.38 -25.10
C TYR A 105 -5.09 -5.59 -26.40
N GLU A 106 -4.84 -4.51 -27.10
CA GLU A 106 -3.95 -4.53 -28.25
C GLU A 106 -2.50 -4.52 -27.77
N VAL A 107 -1.72 -5.51 -28.22
CA VAL A 107 -0.30 -5.61 -27.91
C VAL A 107 0.51 -5.09 -29.09
N VAL A 108 1.34 -4.09 -28.83
CA VAL A 108 2.25 -3.50 -29.82
C VAL A 108 3.72 -3.75 -29.42
N LEU A 109 4.53 -4.03 -30.44
CA LEU A 109 5.99 -4.08 -30.28
C LEU A 109 6.59 -2.72 -30.58
N LYS A 110 7.41 -2.23 -29.67
CA LYS A 110 8.13 -0.96 -29.86
C LYS A 110 9.52 -1.00 -29.22
N ALA A 111 10.45 -0.19 -29.74
CA ALA A 111 11.75 0.00 -29.11
C ALA A 111 11.64 0.96 -27.92
N ALA A 112 12.42 0.70 -26.87
CA ALA A 112 12.59 1.63 -25.75
C ALA A 112 13.95 2.28 -25.82
N ARG A 113 13.98 3.61 -25.68
CA ARG A 113 15.21 4.40 -25.59
C ARG A 113 15.87 4.24 -24.23
N PRO A 114 17.18 4.44 -24.10
CA PRO A 114 17.83 4.48 -22.80
C PRO A 114 17.29 5.67 -22.02
N ILE A 115 17.12 5.50 -20.70
CA ILE A 115 16.59 6.53 -19.82
C ILE A 115 17.63 6.80 -18.73
N THR A 116 17.97 8.08 -18.54
CA THR A 116 18.76 8.53 -17.40
C THR A 116 17.86 9.36 -16.49
N GLY A 117 18.02 9.20 -15.18
CA GLY A 117 17.21 9.92 -14.23
C GLY A 117 17.58 9.63 -12.79
N VAL A 118 16.67 9.91 -11.92
CA VAL A 118 16.75 9.58 -10.49
C VAL A 118 15.67 8.58 -10.12
N SER A 119 15.98 7.72 -9.17
CA SER A 119 15.03 6.72 -8.68
C SER A 119 14.88 6.76 -7.17
N LEU A 120 13.70 6.35 -6.73
CA LEU A 120 13.35 6.07 -5.35
C LEU A 120 13.03 4.58 -5.23
N ARG A 121 13.82 3.85 -4.45
CA ARG A 121 13.62 2.42 -4.24
C ARG A 121 12.83 2.17 -2.95
N LEU A 122 11.87 1.26 -3.04
CA LEU A 122 10.97 0.90 -1.97
C LEU A 122 10.96 -0.61 -1.78
N THR A 123 11.06 -1.03 -0.54
CA THR A 123 10.92 -2.43 -0.13
C THR A 123 9.48 -2.65 0.38
N THR A 124 8.50 -2.65 -0.54
CA THR A 124 7.10 -2.93 -0.18
C THR A 124 6.35 -3.56 -1.34
N THR A 125 5.51 -4.50 -1.02
CA THR A 125 4.61 -5.16 -1.96
C THR A 125 3.25 -4.47 -2.09
N ASP A 126 2.98 -3.45 -1.26
CA ASP A 126 1.68 -2.80 -1.17
C ASP A 126 1.47 -1.79 -2.32
N LEU A 127 0.45 -2.05 -3.14
CA LEU A 127 0.08 -1.21 -4.29
C LEU A 127 -0.39 0.21 -3.89
N ALA A 128 -1.00 0.35 -2.71
CA ALA A 128 -1.42 1.65 -2.19
C ALA A 128 -0.21 2.57 -1.94
N TYR A 129 0.86 2.00 -1.43
CA TYR A 129 2.13 2.71 -1.27
C TYR A 129 2.71 3.20 -2.60
N GLN A 130 2.55 2.48 -3.70
CA GLN A 130 3.09 2.89 -5.01
C GLN A 130 2.50 4.22 -5.50
N ALA A 131 1.20 4.45 -5.32
CA ALA A 131 0.55 5.71 -5.67
C ALA A 131 1.06 6.87 -4.79
N HIS A 132 1.18 6.64 -3.49
CA HIS A 132 1.71 7.60 -2.53
C HIS A 132 3.15 8.00 -2.84
N TRP A 133 4.02 7.04 -3.16
CA TRP A 133 5.43 7.29 -3.44
C TRP A 133 5.66 7.98 -4.79
N SER A 134 4.82 7.70 -5.80
CA SER A 134 4.84 8.47 -7.05
C SER A 134 4.53 9.95 -6.79
N SER A 135 3.57 10.23 -5.90
CA SER A 135 3.24 11.59 -5.46
C SER A 135 4.37 12.21 -4.64
N THR A 136 5.05 11.43 -3.81
CA THR A 136 6.20 11.87 -3.01
C THR A 136 7.38 12.28 -3.91
N LEU A 137 7.73 11.44 -4.89
CA LEU A 137 8.80 11.76 -5.85
C LEU A 137 8.47 13.03 -6.63
N ASP A 138 7.23 13.18 -7.06
CA ASP A 138 6.73 14.36 -7.74
C ASP A 138 6.84 15.63 -6.90
N ALA A 139 6.44 15.55 -5.63
CA ALA A 139 6.56 16.64 -4.68
C ALA A 139 8.02 17.04 -4.44
N MET A 140 8.92 16.05 -4.38
CA MET A 140 10.37 16.29 -4.28
C MET A 140 10.90 17.03 -5.52
N LEU A 141 10.55 16.56 -6.72
CA LEU A 141 10.96 17.20 -7.97
C LEU A 141 10.46 18.64 -8.06
N LYS A 142 9.18 18.88 -7.72
CA LYS A 142 8.61 20.23 -7.67
C LYS A 142 9.32 21.13 -6.64
N ARG A 143 9.63 20.61 -5.45
CA ARG A 143 10.38 21.32 -4.42
C ARG A 143 11.75 21.77 -4.90
N TYR A 144 12.41 20.93 -5.68
CA TYR A 144 13.74 21.23 -6.23
C TYR A 144 13.69 21.95 -7.58
N ARG A 145 12.48 22.27 -8.10
CA ARG A 145 12.24 22.95 -9.37
C ARG A 145 12.81 22.20 -10.57
N VAL A 146 12.79 20.89 -10.54
CA VAL A 146 13.20 20.04 -11.66
C VAL A 146 11.95 19.46 -12.31
N THR A 147 11.88 19.60 -13.64
CA THR A 147 10.80 19.04 -14.43
C THR A 147 11.27 17.72 -15.05
N PRO A 148 10.54 16.61 -14.87
CA PRO A 148 10.84 15.37 -15.57
C PRO A 148 10.82 15.57 -17.08
N THR A 149 11.74 14.92 -17.78
CA THR A 149 11.81 14.96 -19.25
C THR A 149 10.81 14.04 -19.93
N ASP A 150 10.23 13.09 -19.15
CA ASP A 150 9.22 12.13 -19.60
C ASP A 150 8.36 11.69 -18.41
N HIS A 151 7.41 10.80 -18.65
CA HIS A 151 6.55 10.23 -17.63
C HIS A 151 7.32 9.42 -16.58
N LEU A 152 6.80 9.40 -15.34
CA LEU A 152 7.35 8.55 -14.29
C LEU A 152 7.15 7.07 -14.62
N LEU A 153 8.20 6.29 -14.39
CA LEU A 153 8.15 4.84 -14.57
C LEU A 153 8.15 4.15 -13.21
N VAL A 154 7.43 3.04 -13.13
CA VAL A 154 7.50 2.12 -12.00
C VAL A 154 8.08 0.81 -12.49
N LEU A 155 9.23 0.45 -11.97
CA LEU A 155 9.90 -0.81 -12.22
C LEU A 155 9.56 -1.78 -11.09
N HIS A 156 9.25 -3.00 -11.46
CA HIS A 156 9.09 -4.10 -10.50
C HIS A 156 10.25 -5.07 -10.69
N SER A 157 11.07 -5.20 -9.70
CA SER A 157 12.06 -6.27 -9.61
C SER A 157 11.43 -7.43 -8.85
N GLU A 158 11.29 -8.56 -9.52
CA GLU A 158 10.93 -9.80 -8.85
C GLU A 158 12.18 -10.31 -8.12
N SER A 159 11.99 -10.73 -6.88
CA SER A 159 13.05 -11.40 -6.14
C SER A 159 13.15 -12.83 -6.65
N GLU A 160 14.37 -13.30 -6.92
CA GLU A 160 14.60 -14.72 -7.24
C GLU A 160 14.40 -15.65 -6.03
N ASP A 161 14.39 -15.08 -4.81
CA ASP A 161 14.18 -15.80 -3.56
C ASP A 161 12.78 -15.54 -3.00
N GLU A 162 12.02 -16.59 -2.68
CA GLU A 162 10.68 -16.51 -2.05
C GLU A 162 10.66 -15.72 -0.73
N HIS A 163 11.82 -15.54 -0.07
CA HIS A 163 11.95 -14.87 1.22
C HIS A 163 12.39 -13.40 1.12
N THR A 164 12.73 -12.92 -0.06
CA THR A 164 13.15 -11.53 -0.25
C THR A 164 11.95 -10.71 -0.74
N PRO A 165 11.57 -9.63 -0.05
CA PRO A 165 10.44 -8.81 -0.49
C PRO A 165 10.71 -8.21 -1.86
N SER A 166 9.73 -8.29 -2.75
CA SER A 166 9.79 -7.65 -4.07
C SER A 166 10.10 -6.17 -3.91
N SER A 167 11.06 -5.67 -4.65
CA SER A 167 11.40 -4.25 -4.62
C SER A 167 10.71 -3.50 -5.75
N VAL A 168 10.21 -2.31 -5.43
CA VAL A 168 9.63 -1.39 -6.41
C VAL A 168 10.55 -0.19 -6.52
N GLU A 169 10.89 0.18 -7.74
CA GLU A 169 11.70 1.36 -8.03
C GLU A 169 10.89 2.34 -8.87
N ILE A 170 10.71 3.56 -8.36
CA ILE A 170 10.04 4.63 -9.08
C ILE A 170 11.10 5.52 -9.69
N VAL A 171 11.10 5.62 -11.02
CA VAL A 171 12.09 6.34 -11.80
C VAL A 171 11.47 7.61 -12.37
N ALA A 172 12.15 8.73 -12.15
CA ALA A 172 11.87 10.00 -12.82
C ALA A 172 12.96 10.27 -13.86
N PRO A 173 12.63 10.23 -15.17
CA PRO A 173 13.53 10.69 -16.21
C PRO A 173 13.81 12.18 -16.01
N VAL A 174 15.08 12.55 -15.89
CA VAL A 174 15.50 13.97 -15.74
C VAL A 174 16.77 14.21 -16.54
N ASP A 175 17.05 15.48 -16.84
CA ASP A 175 18.30 15.85 -17.52
C ASP A 175 19.52 15.42 -16.69
N CYS A 176 20.56 14.91 -17.33
CA CYS A 176 21.78 14.46 -16.66
C CYS A 176 22.40 15.53 -15.75
N ARG A 177 22.24 16.82 -16.11
CA ARG A 177 22.73 17.96 -15.33
C ARG A 177 22.02 18.11 -13.96
N ASP A 178 20.78 17.67 -13.86
CA ASP A 178 19.97 17.79 -12.66
C ASP A 178 20.14 16.61 -11.70
N VAL A 179 20.62 15.46 -12.18
CA VAL A 179 20.73 14.20 -11.42
C VAL A 179 21.57 14.40 -10.16
N ASP A 180 22.79 14.92 -10.27
CA ASP A 180 23.71 15.07 -9.14
C ASP A 180 23.19 16.10 -8.11
N THR A 181 22.55 17.16 -8.61
CA THR A 181 21.92 18.18 -7.79
C THR A 181 20.76 17.58 -6.97
N LEU A 182 19.92 16.75 -7.58
CA LEU A 182 18.81 16.07 -6.93
C LEU A 182 19.29 15.08 -5.87
N ILE A 183 20.29 14.28 -6.17
CA ILE A 183 20.86 13.30 -5.23
C ILE A 183 21.41 14.03 -4.00
N THR A 184 22.20 15.08 -4.19
CA THR A 184 22.78 15.87 -3.11
C THR A 184 21.70 16.52 -2.23
N ARG A 185 20.69 17.15 -2.85
CA ARG A 185 19.62 17.85 -2.13
C ARG A 185 18.61 16.89 -1.47
N SER A 186 18.54 15.67 -1.92
CA SER A 186 17.64 14.66 -1.34
C SER A 186 18.25 13.94 -0.13
N GLU A 187 19.46 14.30 0.29
CA GLU A 187 20.16 13.66 1.41
C GLU A 187 20.30 12.14 1.23
N GLY A 188 20.53 11.69 0.00
CA GLY A 188 20.70 10.28 -0.35
C GLY A 188 19.40 9.48 -0.47
N ARG A 189 18.24 10.12 -0.43
CA ARG A 189 16.94 9.43 -0.67
C ARG A 189 16.75 9.05 -2.14
N LEU A 190 17.31 9.83 -3.05
CA LEU A 190 17.28 9.55 -4.47
C LEU A 190 18.62 8.97 -4.91
N THR A 191 18.57 8.02 -5.83
CA THR A 191 19.75 7.40 -6.44
C THR A 191 19.74 7.63 -7.94
N ARG A 192 20.94 7.65 -8.54
CA ARG A 192 21.07 7.69 -10.00
C ARG A 192 20.52 6.39 -10.59
N CYS A 193 19.67 6.52 -11.60
CA CYS A 193 19.14 5.40 -12.35
C CYS A 193 19.45 5.56 -13.84
N THR A 194 19.92 4.47 -14.46
CA THR A 194 20.12 4.40 -15.90
C THR A 194 19.49 3.11 -16.40
N LEU A 195 18.46 3.24 -17.23
CA LEU A 195 17.79 2.11 -17.84
C LEU A 195 18.35 1.90 -19.25
N PRO A 196 18.68 0.66 -19.63
CA PRO A 196 19.18 0.35 -20.94
C PRO A 196 18.11 0.57 -22.03
N ALA A 197 18.55 0.76 -23.25
CA ALA A 197 17.69 0.63 -24.42
C ALA A 197 17.28 -0.83 -24.58
N PHE A 198 16.04 -1.04 -25.02
CA PHE A 198 15.58 -2.36 -25.44
C PHE A 198 15.11 -2.27 -26.91
N PRO A 199 15.61 -3.16 -27.77
CA PRO A 199 15.20 -3.16 -29.18
C PRO A 199 13.74 -3.53 -29.36
N CYS A 200 13.20 -4.33 -28.43
CA CYS A 200 11.83 -4.79 -28.49
C CYS A 200 11.17 -4.80 -27.10
N MET A 201 10.04 -4.14 -26.99
CA MET A 201 9.16 -4.14 -25.82
C MET A 201 7.76 -4.54 -26.27
N ALA A 202 7.19 -5.58 -25.67
CA ALA A 202 5.76 -5.86 -25.79
C ALA A 202 5.01 -4.89 -24.86
N SER A 203 4.10 -4.11 -25.41
CA SER A 203 3.41 -3.02 -24.72
C SER A 203 1.91 -3.08 -24.93
N THR A 204 1.14 -2.78 -23.88
CA THR A 204 -0.30 -2.57 -23.98
C THR A 204 -0.75 -1.42 -23.08
N LEU A 205 -1.91 -0.83 -23.41
CA LEU A 205 -2.51 0.24 -22.63
C LEU A 205 -3.62 -0.32 -21.74
N HIS A 206 -3.58 0.02 -20.47
CA HIS A 206 -4.63 -0.24 -19.50
C HIS A 206 -5.32 1.07 -19.13
N HIS A 207 -6.62 1.12 -19.35
CA HIS A 207 -7.49 2.23 -18.93
C HIS A 207 -8.29 1.79 -17.71
N GLY A 208 -8.27 2.58 -16.65
CA GLY A 208 -8.98 2.32 -15.41
C GLY A 208 -8.08 2.12 -14.20
N HIS A 209 -8.70 1.67 -13.10
CA HIS A 209 -8.00 1.52 -11.83
C HIS A 209 -6.80 0.56 -11.92
N PRO A 210 -5.61 0.93 -11.43
CA PRO A 210 -4.38 0.11 -11.56
C PRO A 210 -4.49 -1.30 -10.97
N SER A 211 -5.39 -1.54 -9.98
CA SER A 211 -5.64 -2.88 -9.42
C SER A 211 -6.28 -3.85 -10.42
N LEU A 212 -6.88 -3.34 -11.49
CA LEU A 212 -7.52 -4.13 -12.55
C LEU A 212 -6.56 -4.48 -13.70
N ALA A 213 -5.33 -4.01 -13.65
CA ALA A 213 -4.32 -4.26 -14.69
C ALA A 213 -3.96 -5.74 -14.88
N VAL A 214 -4.43 -6.64 -14.00
CA VAL A 214 -4.22 -8.10 -14.12
C VAL A 214 -4.65 -8.62 -15.50
N GLN A 215 -5.75 -8.13 -16.05
CA GLN A 215 -6.22 -8.51 -17.39
C GLN A 215 -5.26 -8.09 -18.50
N ALA A 216 -4.65 -6.90 -18.39
CA ALA A 216 -3.64 -6.43 -19.32
C ALA A 216 -2.35 -7.28 -19.25
N TYR A 217 -1.96 -7.72 -18.05
CA TYR A 217 -0.85 -8.66 -17.88
C TYR A 217 -1.14 -10.02 -18.49
N GLN A 218 -2.34 -10.54 -18.30
CA GLN A 218 -2.76 -11.81 -18.91
C GLN A 218 -2.75 -11.72 -20.43
N ALA A 219 -3.28 -10.63 -20.99
CA ALA A 219 -3.27 -10.41 -22.44
C ALA A 219 -1.84 -10.35 -23.01
N LEU A 220 -0.93 -9.63 -22.33
CA LEU A 220 0.49 -9.58 -22.71
C LEU A 220 1.14 -10.96 -22.63
N GLY A 221 0.92 -11.73 -21.53
CA GLY A 221 1.46 -13.07 -21.36
C GLY A 221 0.98 -14.02 -22.47
N THR A 222 -0.33 -14.10 -22.67
CA THR A 222 -0.92 -14.94 -23.73
C THR A 222 -0.40 -14.56 -25.12
N TRP A 223 -0.28 -13.24 -25.40
CA TRP A 223 0.24 -12.79 -26.68
C TRP A 223 1.71 -13.19 -26.88
N MET A 224 2.57 -13.01 -25.83
CA MET A 224 3.97 -13.40 -25.88
C MET A 224 4.14 -14.91 -26.12
N GLU A 225 3.38 -15.75 -25.42
CA GLU A 225 3.38 -17.21 -25.60
C GLU A 225 3.01 -17.61 -27.04
N HIS A 226 1.89 -17.04 -27.56
CA HIS A 226 1.43 -17.37 -28.91
C HIS A 226 2.38 -16.88 -30.01
N ASN A 227 3.12 -15.83 -29.76
CA ASN A 227 4.03 -15.25 -30.76
C ASN A 227 5.49 -15.64 -30.55
N GLY A 228 5.81 -16.50 -29.58
CA GLY A 228 7.15 -17.03 -29.34
C GLY A 228 8.12 -15.94 -28.83
N TYR A 229 7.69 -15.13 -27.87
CA TYR A 229 8.54 -14.13 -27.20
C TYR A 229 8.80 -14.53 -25.74
N ALA A 230 10.05 -14.36 -25.30
CA ALA A 230 10.46 -14.51 -23.90
C ALA A 230 10.77 -13.14 -23.27
N ILE A 231 10.47 -13.00 -21.99
CA ILE A 231 10.79 -11.80 -21.22
C ILE A 231 12.28 -11.81 -20.89
N VAL A 232 12.97 -10.67 -21.17
CA VAL A 232 14.42 -10.54 -20.98
C VAL A 232 14.83 -9.44 -20.01
N GLY A 233 13.90 -8.95 -19.20
CA GLY A 233 14.21 -7.92 -18.22
C GLY A 233 13.00 -7.46 -17.40
N PRO A 234 13.20 -6.49 -16.50
CA PRO A 234 12.17 -6.04 -15.60
C PRO A 234 11.01 -5.37 -16.33
N ARG A 235 9.80 -5.67 -15.87
CA ARG A 235 8.59 -5.02 -16.37
C ARG A 235 8.55 -3.54 -15.98
N ARG A 236 7.97 -2.73 -16.86
CA ARG A 236 7.79 -1.29 -16.67
C ARG A 236 6.32 -0.93 -16.67
N LYS A 237 5.93 -0.03 -15.78
CA LYS A 237 4.64 0.66 -15.83
C LYS A 237 4.91 2.14 -16.04
N ILE A 238 4.24 2.74 -17.01
CA ILE A 238 4.33 4.17 -17.30
C ILE A 238 2.94 4.75 -17.13
N ARG A 239 2.78 5.69 -16.20
CA ARG A 239 1.51 6.38 -16.04
C ARG A 239 1.46 7.54 -17.03
N LEU A 240 0.69 7.37 -18.12
CA LEU A 240 0.58 8.36 -19.19
C LEU A 240 -0.35 9.52 -18.81
N ARG A 241 -1.36 9.27 -17.98
CA ARG A 241 -2.33 10.28 -17.57
C ARG A 241 -2.47 10.26 -16.05
N ARG A 242 -2.29 11.42 -15.42
CA ARG A 242 -2.57 11.65 -14.01
C ARG A 242 -3.97 12.23 -13.90
N GLU A 243 -4.87 11.47 -13.34
CA GLU A 243 -6.19 11.92 -12.98
C GLU A 243 -6.33 11.82 -11.45
N GLU A 244 -7.12 12.72 -10.86
CA GLU A 244 -7.47 12.64 -9.44
C GLU A 244 -8.28 11.38 -9.15
N ASN A 245 -9.09 10.94 -10.15
CA ASN A 245 -9.80 9.67 -10.10
C ASN A 245 -8.96 8.57 -10.76
N LEU A 246 -8.59 7.55 -9.96
CA LEU A 246 -7.82 6.40 -10.43
C LEU A 246 -8.56 5.54 -11.48
N ASP A 247 -9.89 5.63 -11.54
CA ASP A 247 -10.70 4.90 -12.54
C ASP A 247 -10.50 5.43 -13.97
N ASP A 248 -10.02 6.67 -14.11
CA ASP A 248 -9.71 7.29 -15.40
C ASP A 248 -8.21 7.24 -15.73
N ALA A 249 -7.41 6.53 -14.91
CA ALA A 249 -5.98 6.41 -15.10
C ALA A 249 -5.66 5.68 -16.42
N LEU A 250 -4.67 6.19 -17.15
CA LEU A 250 -4.12 5.53 -18.32
C LEU A 250 -2.70 5.08 -18.01
N THR A 251 -2.49 3.76 -18.00
CA THR A 251 -1.21 3.14 -17.69
C THR A 251 -0.72 2.29 -18.85
N GLU A 252 0.48 2.53 -19.31
CA GLU A 252 1.15 1.65 -20.26
C GLU A 252 1.96 0.59 -19.50
N ILE A 253 1.75 -0.67 -19.87
CA ILE A 253 2.47 -1.82 -19.31
C ILE A 253 3.41 -2.35 -20.39
N GLN A 254 4.68 -2.51 -20.05
CA GLN A 254 5.73 -2.89 -20.98
C GLN A 254 6.57 -4.04 -20.42
N PHE A 255 6.87 -5.01 -21.28
CA PHE A 255 7.85 -6.07 -21.02
C PHE A 255 8.95 -6.04 -22.06
N PRO A 256 10.24 -5.99 -21.68
CA PRO A 256 11.31 -6.22 -22.62
C PRO A 256 11.29 -7.68 -23.07
N VAL A 257 11.27 -7.90 -24.39
CA VAL A 257 11.10 -9.23 -24.98
C VAL A 257 12.10 -9.52 -26.09
N GLU A 258 12.44 -10.79 -26.21
CA GLU A 258 13.21 -11.33 -27.35
C GLU A 258 12.47 -12.50 -27.96
N LYS A 259 12.61 -12.68 -29.26
CA LYS A 259 11.98 -13.79 -29.95
C LYS A 259 12.74 -15.06 -29.63
N VAL A 260 12.02 -16.07 -29.17
CA VAL A 260 12.57 -17.41 -28.94
C VAL A 260 12.79 -18.03 -30.29
N ALA A 261 14.02 -18.52 -30.53
CA ALA A 261 14.42 -19.14 -31.80
C ALA A 261 13.77 -20.50 -32.00
#